data_8caf6cc3330face73f80fd1f27ce103b
#
_entry.id   8caf6cc3330face73f80fd1f27ce103b
#
_cell.length_a   1.000
_cell.length_b   1.000
_cell.length_c   1.000
_cell.angle_alpha   90.00
_cell.angle_beta   90.00
_cell.angle_gamma   90.00
#
_symmetry.space_group_name_H-M   'P 1'
#
loop_
_entity.id
_entity.type
_entity.pdbx_description
1 polymer ?
#
loop_
_entity_poly.entity_id
_entity_poly.type
_entity_poly.pdbx_seq_one_letter_code
_entity_poly.pdbx_strand_id
1 'polypeptide(L)'
;MSSLRNTSRAVEVWGKAIKATDDLEIIKSEIDYNMAEQYVALLNQEQQISKFISKLVKEHPMWDRFFESVDGCGPLMAAVCVSYLDIHKARYVSSFWSYAGVGTRAADDPDAPRVAMSRKALVDAVYLDKDGNVQMRKSIGYNDFLHTKLLGVLGDSFVKRSGSEYRKVCDDYKNRYQNRADWKNDKGEVSAMRCHRAAIRQAIKAFLRDLWIEWRTYEGYTIPESYAEAHLGMAPHGYNEADMRPVE
;
A
#
# COMPACT_ATOMS: atom_id res chain seq x y z
N MET A 1 15.60 -19.22 9.69
CA MET A 1 14.30 -18.52 9.53
C MET A 1 13.94 -18.35 8.05
N SER A 2 13.58 -19.41 7.37
CA SER A 2 13.25 -19.38 5.92
C SER A 2 11.91 -20.03 5.59
N SER A 3 10.99 -20.18 6.51
CA SER A 3 9.84 -21.08 6.32
C SER A 3 8.45 -20.44 6.26
N LEU A 4 8.31 -19.14 6.39
CA LEU A 4 6.99 -18.49 6.29
C LEU A 4 6.48 -18.28 4.84
N ARG A 5 7.26 -18.65 3.84
CA ARG A 5 6.87 -18.51 2.42
C ARG A 5 6.00 -19.65 1.88
N ASN A 6 5.74 -20.68 2.66
CA ASN A 6 4.95 -21.84 2.23
C ASN A 6 3.86 -22.20 3.25
N THR A 7 3.10 -21.21 3.71
CA THR A 7 1.99 -21.43 4.64
C THR A 7 1.00 -22.47 4.14
N SER A 8 0.63 -22.44 2.86
CA SER A 8 -0.27 -23.45 2.27
C SER A 8 0.31 -24.86 2.28
N ARG A 9 1.61 -25.01 2.00
CA ARG A 9 2.29 -26.30 2.04
C ARG A 9 2.51 -26.78 3.48
N ALA A 10 2.82 -25.86 4.39
CA ALA A 10 2.91 -26.18 5.81
C ALA A 10 1.56 -26.66 6.35
N VAL A 11 0.46 -25.97 6.03
CA VAL A 11 -0.90 -26.39 6.41
C VAL A 11 -1.24 -27.76 5.87
N GLU A 12 -0.89 -28.05 4.62
CA GLU A 12 -1.13 -29.36 4.01
C GLU A 12 -0.34 -30.45 4.71
N VAL A 13 0.95 -30.22 5.00
CA VAL A 13 1.84 -31.17 5.69
C VAL A 13 1.34 -31.40 7.12
N TRP A 14 1.05 -30.34 7.88
CA TRP A 14 0.56 -30.44 9.25
C TRP A 14 -0.84 -31.06 9.31
N GLY A 15 -1.72 -30.71 8.38
CA GLY A 15 -3.05 -31.32 8.25
C GLY A 15 -3.01 -32.80 7.91
N LYS A 16 -2.03 -33.23 7.12
CA LYS A 16 -1.77 -34.65 6.86
C LYS A 16 -1.18 -35.36 8.09
N ALA A 17 -0.22 -34.73 8.77
CA ALA A 17 0.39 -35.27 9.99
C ALA A 17 -0.62 -35.42 11.15
N ILE A 18 -1.58 -34.51 11.29
CA ILE A 18 -2.66 -34.61 12.27
C ILE A 18 -3.63 -35.75 11.94
N LYS A 19 -3.85 -36.03 10.64
CA LYS A 19 -4.76 -37.09 10.18
C LYS A 19 -4.09 -38.47 10.13
N ALA A 20 -2.77 -38.53 10.00
CA ALA A 20 -1.99 -39.74 9.96
C ALA A 20 -1.58 -40.13 11.40
N THR A 21 -2.36 -40.96 12.05
CA THR A 21 -2.11 -41.44 13.42
C THR A 21 -0.81 -42.24 13.56
N ASP A 22 -0.17 -42.64 12.47
CA ASP A 22 1.00 -43.57 12.49
C ASP A 22 2.33 -42.91 12.08
N ASP A 23 2.35 -41.67 11.59
CA ASP A 23 3.56 -41.01 11.09
C ASP A 23 4.02 -39.88 12.00
N LEU A 24 4.42 -40.22 13.21
CA LEU A 24 4.86 -39.31 14.27
C LEU A 24 6.28 -38.73 14.07
N GLU A 25 6.89 -38.88 12.88
CA GLU A 25 8.23 -38.35 12.63
C GLU A 25 8.29 -36.82 12.75
N ILE A 26 7.18 -36.13 12.47
CA ILE A 26 7.10 -34.66 12.52
C ILE A 26 6.55 -34.18 13.86
N ILE A 27 5.57 -34.88 14.43
CA ILE A 27 4.92 -34.57 15.71
C ILE A 27 5.43 -35.57 16.75
N LYS A 28 6.27 -35.10 17.67
CA LYS A 28 6.97 -35.95 18.63
C LYS A 28 6.38 -35.97 20.02
N SER A 29 5.46 -35.07 20.32
CA SER A 29 4.84 -34.95 21.63
C SER A 29 3.38 -34.50 21.51
N GLU A 30 2.61 -34.74 22.60
CA GLU A 30 1.25 -34.24 22.71
C GLU A 30 1.17 -32.72 22.64
N ILE A 31 2.20 -32.03 23.12
CA ILE A 31 2.31 -30.57 23.04
C ILE A 31 2.42 -30.13 21.56
N ASP A 32 3.28 -30.81 20.79
CA ASP A 32 3.46 -30.53 19.35
C ASP A 32 2.14 -30.77 18.59
N TYR A 33 1.42 -31.83 18.93
CA TYR A 33 0.12 -32.15 18.36
C TYR A 33 -0.90 -31.04 18.63
N ASN A 34 -1.05 -30.64 19.89
CA ASN A 34 -1.97 -29.58 20.29
C ASN A 34 -1.63 -28.23 19.63
N MET A 35 -0.35 -27.89 19.54
CA MET A 35 0.09 -26.68 18.84
C MET A 35 -0.24 -26.73 17.33
N ALA A 36 -0.03 -27.89 16.69
CA ALA A 36 -0.36 -28.10 15.28
C ALA A 36 -1.85 -27.99 15.02
N GLU A 37 -2.67 -28.60 15.89
CA GLU A 37 -4.14 -28.53 15.80
C GLU A 37 -4.65 -27.10 15.93
N GLN A 38 -4.17 -26.35 16.92
CA GLN A 38 -4.51 -24.93 17.09
C GLN A 38 -4.09 -24.09 15.89
N TYR A 39 -2.88 -24.32 15.36
CA TYR A 39 -2.41 -23.63 14.19
C TYR A 39 -3.30 -23.88 12.96
N VAL A 40 -3.69 -25.12 12.71
CA VAL A 40 -4.61 -25.47 11.62
C VAL A 40 -5.99 -24.86 11.81
N ALA A 41 -6.49 -24.84 13.05
CA ALA A 41 -7.77 -24.20 13.38
C ALA A 41 -7.74 -22.70 13.10
N LEU A 42 -6.69 -21.98 13.52
CA LEU A 42 -6.50 -20.56 13.24
C LEU A 42 -6.40 -20.26 11.75
N LEU A 43 -5.68 -21.10 10.99
CA LEU A 43 -5.58 -20.93 9.54
C LEU A 43 -6.91 -21.13 8.82
N ASN A 44 -7.70 -22.09 9.28
CA ASN A 44 -9.05 -22.28 8.73
C ASN A 44 -9.94 -21.07 9.03
N GLN A 45 -9.86 -20.51 10.23
CA GLN A 45 -10.58 -19.29 10.59
C GLN A 45 -10.13 -18.09 9.74
N GLU A 46 -8.82 -17.90 9.57
CA GLU A 46 -8.29 -16.85 8.69
C GLU A 46 -8.81 -16.97 7.26
N GLN A 47 -8.83 -18.19 6.71
CA GLN A 47 -9.38 -18.43 5.37
C GLN A 47 -10.88 -18.14 5.28
N GLN A 48 -11.66 -18.50 6.30
CA GLN A 48 -13.10 -18.20 6.33
C GLN A 48 -13.35 -16.70 6.39
N ILE A 49 -12.64 -15.97 7.26
CA ILE A 49 -12.73 -14.52 7.37
C ILE A 49 -12.30 -13.86 6.04
N SER A 50 -11.21 -14.33 5.43
CA SER A 50 -10.74 -13.82 4.14
C SER A 50 -11.75 -14.01 3.02
N LYS A 51 -12.43 -15.15 2.97
CA LYS A 51 -13.54 -15.41 2.02
C LYS A 51 -14.73 -14.50 2.27
N PHE A 52 -15.09 -14.28 3.53
CA PHE A 52 -16.18 -13.39 3.91
C PHE A 52 -15.88 -11.92 3.53
N ILE A 53 -14.70 -11.42 3.86
CA ILE A 53 -14.24 -10.08 3.45
C ILE A 53 -14.26 -9.95 1.92
N SER A 54 -13.77 -10.97 1.22
CA SER A 54 -13.74 -10.97 -0.25
C SER A 54 -15.16 -10.92 -0.85
N LYS A 55 -16.13 -11.54 -0.21
CA LYS A 55 -17.54 -11.45 -0.62
C LYS A 55 -18.08 -10.03 -0.40
N LEU A 56 -17.89 -9.48 0.80
CA LEU A 56 -18.39 -8.14 1.15
C LEU A 56 -17.81 -7.05 0.24
N VAL A 57 -16.51 -7.09 -0.04
CA VAL A 57 -15.87 -6.05 -0.87
C VAL A 57 -16.34 -6.11 -2.32
N LYS A 58 -16.72 -7.30 -2.82
CA LYS A 58 -17.31 -7.46 -4.16
C LYS A 58 -18.71 -6.88 -4.29
N GLU A 59 -19.39 -6.68 -3.17
CA GLU A 59 -20.68 -5.97 -3.13
C GLU A 59 -20.50 -4.44 -3.10
N HIS A 60 -19.28 -3.95 -2.87
CA HIS A 60 -18.98 -2.53 -2.86
C HIS A 60 -18.89 -1.98 -4.29
N PRO A 61 -19.53 -0.84 -4.63
CA PRO A 61 -19.57 -0.32 -6.01
C PRO A 61 -18.20 -0.09 -6.65
N MET A 62 -17.19 0.22 -5.85
CA MET A 62 -15.82 0.41 -6.35
C MET A 62 -15.15 -0.88 -6.78
N TRP A 63 -15.69 -2.06 -6.42
CA TRP A 63 -15.14 -3.32 -6.92
C TRP A 63 -15.26 -3.40 -8.44
N ASP A 64 -16.46 -3.37 -8.97
CA ASP A 64 -16.73 -3.49 -10.41
C ASP A 64 -16.18 -2.30 -11.21
N ARG A 65 -16.21 -1.11 -10.62
CA ARG A 65 -15.77 0.12 -11.29
C ARG A 65 -14.26 0.27 -11.38
N PHE A 66 -13.52 -0.25 -10.41
CA PHE A 66 -12.10 -0.01 -10.33
C PHE A 66 -11.29 -1.25 -9.95
N PHE A 67 -11.52 -1.83 -8.78
CA PHE A 67 -10.60 -2.83 -8.23
C PHE A 67 -10.51 -4.11 -9.05
N GLU A 68 -11.60 -4.56 -9.68
CA GLU A 68 -11.63 -5.78 -10.49
C GLU A 68 -10.69 -5.69 -11.70
N SER A 69 -10.58 -4.50 -12.30
CA SER A 69 -9.71 -4.26 -13.46
C SER A 69 -8.23 -4.09 -13.09
N VAL A 70 -7.92 -3.84 -11.81
CA VAL A 70 -6.55 -3.57 -11.36
C VAL A 70 -5.77 -4.87 -11.15
N ASP A 71 -4.93 -5.22 -12.12
CA ASP A 71 -4.07 -6.40 -12.00
C ASP A 71 -3.09 -6.25 -10.83
N GLY A 72 -3.17 -7.17 -9.90
CA GLY A 72 -2.39 -7.19 -8.68
C GLY A 72 -3.11 -6.68 -7.42
N CYS A 73 -4.31 -6.08 -7.54
CA CYS A 73 -5.12 -5.67 -6.41
C CYS A 73 -6.24 -6.68 -6.14
N GLY A 74 -5.97 -7.65 -5.28
CA GLY A 74 -6.98 -8.64 -4.91
C GLY A 74 -8.03 -8.10 -3.90
N PRO A 75 -9.12 -8.88 -3.66
CA PRO A 75 -10.23 -8.45 -2.81
C PRO A 75 -9.84 -7.99 -1.40
N LEU A 76 -8.87 -8.64 -0.78
CA LEU A 76 -8.41 -8.26 0.56
C LEU A 76 -7.71 -6.89 0.57
N MET A 77 -6.98 -6.55 -0.50
CA MET A 77 -6.36 -5.23 -0.62
C MET A 77 -7.38 -4.16 -0.96
N ALA A 78 -8.34 -4.47 -1.82
CA ALA A 78 -9.48 -3.59 -2.08
C ALA A 78 -10.26 -3.30 -0.78
N ALA A 79 -10.51 -4.32 0.05
CA ALA A 79 -11.15 -4.14 1.36
C ALA A 79 -10.34 -3.20 2.27
N VAL A 80 -9.02 -3.33 2.30
CA VAL A 80 -8.16 -2.37 3.04
C VAL A 80 -8.36 -0.95 2.51
N CYS A 81 -8.35 -0.75 1.19
CA CYS A 81 -8.54 0.58 0.61
C CYS A 81 -9.88 1.19 0.99
N VAL A 82 -11.00 0.48 0.81
CA VAL A 82 -12.34 1.03 1.11
C VAL A 82 -12.59 1.21 2.61
N SER A 83 -11.90 0.44 3.47
CA SER A 83 -12.06 0.57 4.92
C SER A 83 -11.30 1.74 5.52
N TYR A 84 -10.18 2.14 4.92
CA TYR A 84 -9.31 3.19 5.47
C TYR A 84 -9.41 4.52 4.73
N LEU A 85 -9.81 4.51 3.46
CA LEU A 85 -9.94 5.72 2.66
C LEU A 85 -11.38 6.22 2.70
N ASP A 86 -11.55 7.51 2.98
CA ASP A 86 -12.86 8.17 3.04
C ASP A 86 -12.91 9.24 1.95
N ILE A 87 -13.67 8.99 0.89
CA ILE A 87 -13.78 9.88 -0.26
C ILE A 87 -14.49 11.20 0.09
N HIS A 88 -15.40 11.16 1.08
CA HIS A 88 -16.15 12.33 1.51
C HIS A 88 -15.25 13.36 2.21
N LYS A 89 -14.14 12.90 2.84
CA LYS A 89 -13.13 13.77 3.47
C LYS A 89 -12.00 14.14 2.50
N ALA A 90 -11.89 13.49 1.36
CA ALA A 90 -10.79 13.66 0.42
C ALA A 90 -11.16 14.58 -0.75
N ARG A 91 -11.23 15.90 -0.48
CA ARG A 91 -11.50 16.90 -1.54
C ARG A 91 -10.47 16.86 -2.66
N TYR A 92 -9.21 16.60 -2.34
CA TYR A 92 -8.09 16.52 -3.28
C TYR A 92 -7.41 15.16 -3.19
N VAL A 93 -6.85 14.70 -4.27
CA VAL A 93 -6.06 13.45 -4.29
C VAL A 93 -4.91 13.45 -3.28
N SER A 94 -4.34 14.62 -2.99
CA SER A 94 -3.29 14.79 -1.99
C SER A 94 -3.73 14.39 -0.58
N SER A 95 -5.04 14.39 -0.29
CA SER A 95 -5.59 13.89 0.98
C SER A 95 -5.35 12.37 1.11
N PHE A 96 -5.60 11.61 0.06
CA PHE A 96 -5.29 10.17 0.03
C PHE A 96 -3.78 9.92 0.16
N TRP A 97 -2.96 10.69 -0.58
CA TRP A 97 -1.51 10.54 -0.52
C TRP A 97 -0.94 10.87 0.86
N SER A 98 -1.43 11.93 1.49
CA SER A 98 -1.00 12.32 2.83
C SER A 98 -1.44 11.29 3.87
N TYR A 99 -2.69 10.87 3.82
CA TYR A 99 -3.22 9.87 4.76
C TYR A 99 -2.50 8.52 4.63
N ALA A 100 -2.17 8.11 3.39
CA ALA A 100 -1.41 6.88 3.11
C ALA A 100 0.11 7.04 3.31
N GLY A 101 0.62 8.22 3.62
CA GLY A 101 2.04 8.48 3.83
C GLY A 101 2.90 8.38 2.57
N VAL A 102 2.28 8.45 1.38
CA VAL A 102 3.01 8.43 0.10
C VAL A 102 3.24 9.83 -0.48
N GLY A 103 2.63 10.85 0.14
CA GLY A 103 2.79 12.26 -0.21
C GLY A 103 4.12 12.84 0.22
N THR A 104 4.19 14.17 0.11
CA THR A 104 5.28 15.00 0.62
C THR A 104 4.73 15.96 1.67
N ARG A 105 5.56 16.34 2.63
CA ARG A 105 5.29 17.42 3.60
C ARG A 105 6.24 18.59 3.38
N ALA A 106 5.93 19.73 3.94
CA ALA A 106 6.90 20.83 4.05
C ALA A 106 8.13 20.33 4.81
N ALA A 107 9.30 20.80 4.42
CA ALA A 107 10.50 20.62 5.22
C ALA A 107 10.42 21.49 6.50
N ASP A 108 11.28 21.23 7.45
CA ASP A 108 11.36 22.03 8.67
C ASP A 108 11.95 23.44 8.36
N ASP A 109 12.75 23.55 7.32
CA ASP A 109 13.22 24.79 6.71
C ASP A 109 12.18 25.25 5.66
N PRO A 110 11.59 26.47 5.77
CA PRO A 110 10.59 26.98 4.82
C PRO A 110 11.10 27.08 3.39
N ASP A 111 12.38 27.33 3.19
CA ASP A 111 13.02 27.51 1.88
C ASP A 111 13.49 26.19 1.27
N ALA A 112 13.45 25.12 2.03
CA ALA A 112 13.86 23.81 1.56
C ALA A 112 12.75 23.12 0.73
N PRO A 113 13.11 22.28 -0.25
CA PRO A 113 12.14 21.52 -1.03
C PRO A 113 11.34 20.57 -0.14
N ARG A 114 10.08 20.35 -0.53
CA ARG A 114 9.20 19.40 0.16
C ARG A 114 9.85 18.01 0.28
N VAL A 115 9.74 17.42 1.44
CA VAL A 115 10.33 16.10 1.75
C VAL A 115 9.28 14.99 1.73
N ALA A 116 9.70 13.79 1.36
CA ALA A 116 8.83 12.63 1.41
C ALA A 116 8.43 12.31 2.85
N MET A 117 7.16 11.98 3.07
CA MET A 117 6.70 11.51 4.38
C MET A 117 7.44 10.23 4.78
N SER A 118 7.87 10.16 6.02
CA SER A 118 8.61 9.03 6.56
C SER A 118 8.35 8.85 8.06
N ARG A 119 8.63 7.65 8.59
CA ARG A 119 8.51 7.36 10.02
C ARG A 119 9.44 8.22 10.90
N LYS A 120 10.51 8.76 10.34
CA LYS A 120 11.44 9.63 11.05
C LYS A 120 10.93 11.07 11.18
N ALA A 121 10.02 11.47 10.30
CA ALA A 121 9.45 12.80 10.26
C ALA A 121 8.17 12.83 11.10
N LEU A 122 8.35 12.92 12.41
CA LEU A 122 7.25 13.00 13.37
C LEU A 122 6.57 14.38 13.32
N VAL A 123 5.27 14.38 13.56
CA VAL A 123 4.44 15.57 13.72
C VAL A 123 3.84 15.64 15.12
N ASP A 124 3.54 16.83 15.59
CA ASP A 124 2.81 17.00 16.84
C ASP A 124 1.36 16.57 16.66
N ALA A 125 0.93 15.61 17.46
CA ALA A 125 -0.42 15.08 17.48
C ALA A 125 -1.06 15.33 18.83
N VAL A 126 -2.26 15.86 18.82
CA VAL A 126 -3.09 16.05 20.00
C VAL A 126 -3.86 14.75 20.28
N TYR A 127 -3.89 14.32 21.53
CA TYR A 127 -4.69 13.18 21.97
C TYR A 127 -5.27 13.44 23.36
N LEU A 128 -6.33 12.72 23.69
CA LEU A 128 -6.88 12.71 25.05
C LEU A 128 -6.25 11.57 25.82
N ASP A 129 -5.79 11.88 27.03
CA ASP A 129 -5.33 10.84 27.96
C ASP A 129 -6.52 10.09 28.58
N LYS A 130 -6.25 9.15 29.48
CA LYS A 130 -7.28 8.33 30.13
C LYS A 130 -8.23 9.16 31.02
N ASP A 131 -7.78 10.33 31.46
CA ASP A 131 -8.50 11.24 32.32
C ASP A 131 -9.24 12.33 31.53
N GLY A 132 -9.15 12.30 30.19
CA GLY A 132 -9.79 13.24 29.30
C GLY A 132 -9.02 14.54 29.09
N ASN A 133 -7.79 14.65 29.57
CA ASN A 133 -6.97 15.85 29.38
C ASN A 133 -6.30 15.85 28.00
N VAL A 134 -6.21 17.02 27.41
CA VAL A 134 -5.55 17.23 26.12
C VAL A 134 -4.03 17.15 26.32
N GLN A 135 -3.39 16.23 25.63
CA GLN A 135 -1.95 16.03 25.64
C GLN A 135 -1.37 16.11 24.24
N MET A 136 -0.09 16.46 24.12
CA MET A 136 0.64 16.47 22.86
C MET A 136 1.71 15.40 22.84
N ARG A 137 1.80 14.68 21.72
CA ARG A 137 2.87 13.68 21.50
C ARG A 137 3.41 13.78 20.09
N LYS A 138 4.65 13.39 19.90
CA LYS A 138 5.20 13.16 18.56
C LYS A 138 4.59 11.87 17.99
N SER A 139 4.05 11.96 16.80
CA SER A 139 3.38 10.86 16.12
C SER A 139 3.73 10.83 14.64
N ILE A 140 3.53 9.69 14.00
CA ILE A 140 3.62 9.56 12.55
C ILE A 140 2.43 10.30 11.93
N GLY A 141 2.68 11.20 11.00
CA GLY A 141 1.64 12.05 10.38
C GLY A 141 0.79 11.35 9.31
N TYR A 142 0.70 10.02 9.32
CA TYR A 142 -0.07 9.23 8.37
C TYR A 142 -0.48 7.88 8.97
N ASN A 143 -1.38 7.16 8.29
CA ASN A 143 -1.80 5.82 8.71
C ASN A 143 -0.70 4.79 8.34
N ASP A 144 0.06 4.33 9.35
CA ASP A 144 1.19 3.40 9.15
C ASP A 144 0.75 2.01 8.68
N PHE A 145 -0.42 1.54 9.11
CA PHE A 145 -0.96 0.26 8.64
C PHE A 145 -1.26 0.33 7.13
N LEU A 146 -2.02 1.34 6.69
CA LEU A 146 -2.33 1.55 5.29
C LEU A 146 -1.04 1.73 4.46
N HIS A 147 -0.10 2.54 4.94
CA HIS A 147 1.21 2.73 4.32
C HIS A 147 1.93 1.41 4.08
N THR A 148 2.00 0.57 5.11
CA THR A 148 2.67 -0.74 5.02
C THR A 148 1.96 -1.67 4.03
N LYS A 149 0.62 -1.70 4.03
CA LYS A 149 -0.15 -2.52 3.09
C LYS A 149 -0.01 -2.03 1.65
N LEU A 150 -0.06 -0.74 1.42
CA LEU A 150 0.08 -0.18 0.07
C LEU A 150 1.50 -0.36 -0.49
N LEU A 151 2.54 0.02 0.25
CA LEU A 151 3.91 -0.06 -0.27
C LEU A 151 4.50 -1.47 -0.19
N GLY A 152 4.24 -2.20 0.89
CA GLY A 152 4.85 -3.51 1.12
C GLY A 152 4.09 -4.67 0.46
N VAL A 153 2.77 -4.59 0.33
CA VAL A 153 1.96 -5.67 -0.24
C VAL A 153 1.51 -5.33 -1.65
N LEU A 154 0.79 -4.23 -1.84
CA LEU A 154 0.27 -3.86 -3.15
C LEU A 154 1.37 -3.46 -4.12
N GLY A 155 2.33 -2.63 -3.67
CA GLY A 155 3.45 -2.22 -4.50
C GLY A 155 4.32 -3.40 -4.94
N ASP A 156 4.57 -4.35 -4.06
CA ASP A 156 5.28 -5.59 -4.40
C ASP A 156 4.47 -6.47 -5.39
N SER A 157 3.14 -6.50 -5.23
CA SER A 157 2.24 -7.18 -6.16
C SER A 157 2.31 -6.56 -7.56
N PHE A 158 2.28 -5.24 -7.68
CA PHE A 158 2.40 -4.55 -8.98
C PHE A 158 3.72 -4.86 -9.68
N VAL A 159 4.82 -4.85 -8.93
CA VAL A 159 6.15 -5.17 -9.49
C VAL A 159 6.24 -6.60 -10.01
N LYS A 160 5.54 -7.55 -9.39
CA LYS A 160 5.52 -8.97 -9.79
C LYS A 160 4.65 -9.26 -11.01
N ARG A 161 3.70 -8.37 -11.34
CA ARG A 161 2.74 -8.57 -12.42
C ARG A 161 3.16 -7.82 -13.69
N SER A 162 3.60 -8.55 -14.70
CA SER A 162 4.11 -7.96 -15.96
C SER A 162 3.05 -7.18 -16.75
N GLY A 163 1.77 -7.52 -16.60
CA GLY A 163 0.66 -6.86 -17.28
C GLY A 163 0.13 -5.62 -16.58
N SER A 164 0.53 -5.36 -15.34
CA SER A 164 0.00 -4.25 -14.56
C SER A 164 0.46 -2.90 -15.12
N GLU A 165 -0.47 -1.98 -15.32
CA GLU A 165 -0.15 -0.59 -15.70
C GLU A 165 0.72 0.10 -14.66
N TYR A 166 0.48 -0.17 -13.38
CA TYR A 166 1.28 0.37 -12.28
C TYR A 166 2.70 -0.20 -12.25
N ARG A 167 2.94 -1.36 -12.86
CA ARG A 167 4.29 -1.86 -13.12
C ARG A 167 5.02 -0.97 -14.10
N LYS A 168 4.38 -0.58 -15.21
CA LYS A 168 4.98 0.35 -16.19
C LYS A 168 5.38 1.66 -15.52
N VAL A 169 4.48 2.24 -14.73
CA VAL A 169 4.78 3.45 -13.92
C VAL A 169 6.00 3.22 -13.02
N CYS A 170 6.07 2.08 -12.34
CA CYS A 170 7.21 1.76 -11.48
C CYS A 170 8.52 1.66 -12.28
N ASP A 171 8.53 0.99 -13.42
CA ASP A 171 9.71 0.79 -14.25
C ASP A 171 10.19 2.12 -14.84
N ASP A 172 9.29 2.99 -15.30
CA ASP A 172 9.61 4.32 -15.83
C ASP A 172 10.26 5.22 -14.77
N TYR A 173 9.66 5.30 -13.58
CA TYR A 173 10.24 6.08 -12.50
C TYR A 173 11.55 5.49 -11.98
N LYS A 174 11.69 4.18 -11.99
CA LYS A 174 12.96 3.52 -11.63
C LYS A 174 14.06 3.94 -12.60
N ASN A 175 13.79 3.95 -13.90
CA ASN A 175 14.74 4.41 -14.92
C ASN A 175 15.08 5.89 -14.74
N ARG A 176 14.08 6.76 -14.52
CA ARG A 176 14.31 8.19 -14.25
C ARG A 176 15.20 8.39 -13.01
N TYR A 177 14.94 7.67 -11.94
CA TYR A 177 15.71 7.81 -10.68
C TYR A 177 17.14 7.27 -10.80
N GLN A 178 17.38 6.24 -11.59
CA GLN A 178 18.71 5.74 -11.88
C GLN A 178 19.58 6.77 -12.61
N ASN A 179 18.97 7.63 -13.41
CA ASN A 179 19.66 8.65 -14.18
C ASN A 179 19.77 10.01 -13.46
N ARG A 180 19.24 10.15 -12.24
CA ARG A 180 19.28 11.40 -11.48
C ARG A 180 20.67 11.68 -10.92
N ALA A 181 21.24 12.82 -11.34
CA ALA A 181 22.56 13.24 -10.88
C ALA A 181 22.64 13.52 -9.37
N ASP A 182 21.57 14.11 -8.79
CA ASP A 182 21.46 14.45 -7.38
C ASP A 182 21.26 13.24 -6.45
N TRP A 183 21.10 12.04 -7.01
CA TRP A 183 20.98 10.78 -6.26
C TRP A 183 22.27 9.95 -6.26
N LYS A 184 23.27 10.39 -7.01
CA LYS A 184 24.57 9.74 -7.05
C LYS A 184 25.32 9.94 -5.74
N ASN A 185 25.98 8.88 -5.28
CA ASN A 185 26.93 8.94 -4.17
C ASN A 185 28.28 9.49 -4.63
N ASP A 186 29.23 9.62 -3.73
CA ASP A 186 30.59 10.11 -4.03
C ASP A 186 31.33 9.25 -5.07
N LYS A 187 30.88 8.02 -5.30
CA LYS A 187 31.40 7.10 -6.33
C LYS A 187 30.69 7.22 -7.67
N GLY A 188 29.73 8.15 -7.79
CA GLY A 188 28.92 8.33 -8.99
C GLY A 188 27.80 7.29 -9.18
N GLU A 189 27.54 6.45 -8.19
CA GLU A 189 26.54 5.37 -8.26
C GLU A 189 25.23 5.78 -7.59
N VAL A 190 24.11 5.28 -8.10
CA VAL A 190 22.79 5.45 -7.51
C VAL A 190 22.34 4.13 -6.86
N SER A 191 21.87 4.20 -5.62
CA SER A 191 21.38 3.04 -4.90
C SER A 191 20.14 2.45 -5.61
N ALA A 192 20.26 1.23 -6.15
CA ALA A 192 19.18 0.51 -6.82
C ALA A 192 17.95 0.32 -5.90
N MET A 193 18.18 0.06 -4.60
CA MET A 193 17.11 -0.09 -3.61
C MET A 193 16.39 1.24 -3.35
N ARG A 194 17.12 2.37 -3.33
CA ARG A 194 16.51 3.70 -3.19
C ARG A 194 15.61 4.00 -4.39
N CYS A 195 16.10 3.76 -5.61
CA CYS A 195 15.33 3.92 -6.85
C CYS A 195 14.08 3.04 -6.84
N HIS A 196 14.21 1.78 -6.50
CA HIS A 196 13.11 0.84 -6.45
C HIS A 196 12.01 1.26 -5.47
N ARG A 197 12.37 1.61 -4.23
CA ARG A 197 11.39 2.07 -3.22
C ARG A 197 10.70 3.37 -3.62
N ALA A 198 11.43 4.30 -4.23
CA ALA A 198 10.87 5.55 -4.71
C ALA A 198 9.92 5.31 -5.90
N ALA A 199 10.27 4.41 -6.82
CA ALA A 199 9.43 4.04 -7.95
C ALA A 199 8.12 3.37 -7.52
N ILE A 200 8.18 2.42 -6.57
CA ILE A 200 6.97 1.82 -5.96
C ILE A 200 6.06 2.91 -5.37
N ARG A 201 6.64 3.90 -4.67
CA ARG A 201 5.85 5.01 -4.13
C ARG A 201 5.09 5.77 -5.22
N GLN A 202 5.68 5.98 -6.40
CA GLN A 202 5.00 6.63 -7.52
C GLN A 202 3.89 5.76 -8.10
N ALA A 203 4.13 4.46 -8.25
CA ALA A 203 3.09 3.52 -8.69
C ALA A 203 1.88 3.52 -7.74
N ILE A 204 2.11 3.52 -6.43
CA ILE A 204 1.03 3.63 -5.43
C ILE A 204 0.34 5.00 -5.47
N LYS A 205 1.07 6.08 -5.74
CA LYS A 205 0.45 7.41 -5.92
C LYS A 205 -0.47 7.43 -7.14
N ALA A 206 -0.04 6.82 -8.25
CA ALA A 206 -0.87 6.69 -9.44
C ALA A 206 -2.13 5.86 -9.15
N PHE A 207 -1.99 4.70 -8.53
CA PHE A 207 -3.11 3.87 -8.10
C PHE A 207 -4.12 4.62 -7.22
N LEU A 208 -3.65 5.33 -6.19
CA LEU A 208 -4.52 6.11 -5.30
C LEU A 208 -5.20 7.28 -6.01
N ARG A 209 -4.55 7.86 -7.02
CA ARG A 209 -5.15 8.89 -7.86
C ARG A 209 -6.31 8.32 -8.68
N ASP A 210 -6.07 7.21 -9.36
CA ASP A 210 -7.06 6.59 -10.23
C ASP A 210 -8.28 6.12 -9.42
N LEU A 211 -8.04 5.50 -8.27
CA LEU A 211 -9.08 5.16 -7.31
C LEU A 211 -9.87 6.40 -6.85
N TRP A 212 -9.18 7.49 -6.54
CA TRP A 212 -9.82 8.72 -6.08
C TRP A 212 -10.68 9.36 -7.17
N ILE A 213 -10.23 9.36 -8.43
CA ILE A 213 -10.97 9.87 -9.59
C ILE A 213 -12.25 9.05 -9.77
N GLU A 214 -12.14 7.72 -9.86
CA GLU A 214 -13.28 6.84 -10.06
C GLU A 214 -14.29 6.94 -8.91
N TRP A 215 -13.80 7.01 -7.68
CA TRP A 215 -14.68 7.09 -6.52
C TRP A 215 -15.40 8.45 -6.45
N ARG A 216 -14.72 9.56 -6.73
CA ARG A 216 -15.39 10.87 -6.82
C ARG A 216 -16.40 10.93 -7.94
N THR A 217 -16.08 10.36 -9.08
CA THR A 217 -17.00 10.26 -10.23
C THR A 217 -18.25 9.47 -9.85
N TYR A 218 -18.09 8.37 -9.14
CA TYR A 218 -19.20 7.57 -8.65
C TYR A 218 -20.12 8.34 -7.68
N GLU A 219 -19.53 9.07 -6.74
CA GLU A 219 -20.25 9.88 -5.75
C GLU A 219 -20.82 11.19 -6.35
N GLY A 220 -20.58 11.47 -7.62
CA GLY A 220 -21.04 12.70 -8.28
C GLY A 220 -20.30 13.96 -7.84
N TYR A 221 -19.12 13.82 -7.26
CA TYR A 221 -18.29 14.96 -6.87
C TYR A 221 -17.49 15.50 -8.07
N THR A 222 -17.34 16.83 -8.11
CA THR A 222 -16.46 17.48 -9.08
C THR A 222 -15.00 17.04 -8.83
N ILE A 223 -14.26 16.81 -9.89
CA ILE A 223 -12.82 16.58 -9.84
C ILE A 223 -12.15 17.94 -9.96
N PRO A 224 -11.60 18.52 -8.85
CA PRO A 224 -10.89 19.78 -8.93
C PRO A 224 -9.58 19.62 -9.68
N GLU A 225 -9.18 20.69 -10.37
CA GLU A 225 -7.84 20.80 -10.96
C GLU A 225 -6.76 20.50 -9.92
N SER A 226 -5.66 19.92 -10.34
CA SER A 226 -4.52 19.72 -9.46
C SER A 226 -3.97 21.07 -8.99
N TYR A 227 -3.30 21.10 -7.84
CA TYR A 227 -2.67 22.32 -7.35
C TYR A 227 -1.68 22.92 -8.38
N ALA A 228 -0.99 22.05 -9.11
CA ALA A 228 -0.04 22.47 -10.12
C ALA A 228 -0.72 23.14 -11.33
N GLU A 229 -1.88 22.66 -11.74
CA GLU A 229 -2.71 23.30 -12.78
C GLU A 229 -3.28 24.61 -12.30
N ALA A 230 -3.94 24.59 -11.13
CA ALA A 230 -4.68 25.74 -10.61
C ALA A 230 -3.78 26.92 -10.20
N HIS A 231 -2.57 26.66 -9.70
CA HIS A 231 -1.73 27.67 -9.04
C HIS A 231 -0.35 27.87 -9.69
N LEU A 232 0.15 26.90 -10.43
CA LEU A 232 1.47 26.99 -11.05
C LEU A 232 1.42 27.15 -12.57
N GLY A 233 0.21 27.20 -13.16
CA GLY A 233 0.02 27.31 -14.60
C GLY A 233 0.69 26.17 -15.39
N MET A 234 0.96 25.05 -14.72
CA MET A 234 1.54 23.87 -15.34
C MET A 234 0.42 23.15 -16.08
N ALA A 235 0.71 22.65 -17.27
CA ALA A 235 -0.18 21.69 -17.93
C ALA A 235 -0.48 20.54 -16.95
N PRO A 236 -1.61 19.78 -17.10
CA PRO A 236 -2.03 18.71 -16.20
C PRO A 236 -0.84 17.86 -15.80
N HIS A 237 -0.20 18.25 -14.68
CA HIS A 237 1.12 17.77 -14.35
C HIS A 237 1.02 16.65 -13.31
N GLY A 238 1.83 15.65 -13.49
CA GLY A 238 1.79 14.44 -12.65
C GLY A 238 0.66 13.52 -13.07
N TYR A 239 -0.17 14.05 -13.93
CA TYR A 239 -1.23 13.37 -14.65
C TYR A 239 -1.14 13.67 -16.12
N ASN A 240 0.01 14.19 -16.58
CA ASN A 240 0.30 14.19 -17.97
C ASN A 240 0.13 12.77 -18.46
N GLU A 241 -0.71 12.61 -19.44
CA GLU A 241 -0.79 11.37 -20.20
C GLU A 241 0.61 10.92 -20.63
N ALA A 242 1.52 11.88 -20.90
CA ALA A 242 2.95 11.65 -21.15
C ALA A 242 3.73 11.09 -19.95
N ASP A 243 3.30 11.32 -18.69
CA ASP A 243 3.92 10.73 -17.50
C ASP A 243 3.35 9.34 -17.17
N MET A 244 2.20 9.02 -17.73
CA MET A 244 1.48 7.77 -17.51
C MET A 244 1.47 6.88 -18.76
N ARG A 245 1.58 7.46 -19.94
CA ARG A 245 1.73 6.72 -21.19
C ARG A 245 3.21 6.65 -21.55
N PRO A 246 3.70 5.52 -22.06
CA PRO A 246 5.00 5.49 -22.70
C PRO A 246 4.98 6.57 -23.79
N VAL A 247 6.02 7.38 -23.84
CA VAL A 247 6.30 8.23 -25.00
C VAL A 247 6.51 7.26 -26.14
N GLU A 248 5.65 7.31 -27.14
CA GLU A 248 5.83 6.58 -28.39
C GLU A 248 7.18 6.90 -29.03
#